data_4e27b2df2ff9d48b1210ea5c642643a1
#
_entry.id   4e27b2df2ff9d48b1210ea5c642643a1
#
_cell.length_a   1.000
_cell.length_b   1.000
_cell.length_c   1.000
_cell.angle_alpha   90.00
_cell.angle_beta   90.00
_cell.angle_gamma   90.00
#
_symmetry.space_group_name_H-M   'P 1'
#
loop_
_entity.id
_entity.type
_entity.pdbx_description
1 polymer ?
#
loop_
_entity_poly.entity_id
_entity_poly.type
_entity_poly.pdbx_seq_one_letter_code
_entity_poly.pdbx_strand_id
1 'polypeptide(L)'
;MNQHPDYLLNKITGPADVKQLTLEEMEQLATEIRQLVVEKDAAIGGHVGPNLGVAEATIAYHYVFNSPVDKIVWDISHQAYGHKMLTGRAQAFLDPDQYQTVTGYTNPQESPHDYYAIGHTGTSVALAIGMAKARDMQGRKENILAFIGDGSMSGGLAFEAFNNAAKLHSNLIIVVNDNQMSIDENQGGLYISLAELRATNGQTPNNPFTAMGLDYKYVADGNNLAAMIVAFEEVKDVDHPVVLHINTLKGKGYQPAIDHQMAFHWHGPFDVATGTSTGAANVEKYADLARQTVAEQIDAGLPVLALNAAIPGAFGLKDFQAKYPGNYDDVGIAEQFSITYATGLAQNGVRPIVFENSTFLQRAYDQLVHDMALNNQPVVLYISNGTITSGSKTHQGGFDIPYLSNIPNVEYLAPTNAEELQAMLKWALQQTDRPVAIRQPGQAVVHGVATQTDYSKIKYAVDAGEKVAILALGGFYELGRAVQTLLTDQLGFKPTLINPLSATTLDEATLTALRTNHTVVVTLEDGEVNGGWGQKVASFYGPTSMRVKNYGAAREFNDSVPMVELKQRYHLTPELIVNDIATLLKD
;
A
#
# COMPACT_ATOMS: atom_id res chain seq x y z
N MET A 1 12.68 19.61 -21.55
CA MET A 1 12.52 21.09 -21.69
C MET A 1 11.09 21.47 -21.29
N ASN A 2 10.93 22.61 -20.58
CA ASN A 2 9.61 23.12 -20.20
C ASN A 2 8.71 23.30 -21.45
N GLN A 3 7.56 22.65 -21.47
CA GLN A 3 6.60 22.68 -22.58
C GLN A 3 5.61 23.85 -22.49
N HIS A 4 5.54 24.53 -21.34
CA HIS A 4 4.58 25.60 -21.04
C HIS A 4 5.28 26.89 -20.54
N PRO A 5 6.11 27.56 -21.36
CA PRO A 5 6.87 28.73 -20.91
C PRO A 5 6.00 29.92 -20.48
N ASP A 6 4.75 29.98 -20.97
CA ASP A 6 3.84 31.08 -20.70
C ASP A 6 2.95 30.85 -19.47
N TYR A 7 3.03 29.68 -18.80
CA TYR A 7 2.24 29.41 -17.59
C TYR A 7 2.61 30.32 -16.44
N LEU A 8 1.60 30.75 -15.70
CA LEU A 8 1.74 31.54 -14.47
C LEU A 8 2.59 30.79 -13.43
N LEU A 9 2.47 29.48 -13.38
CA LEU A 9 3.24 28.60 -12.49
C LEU A 9 4.76 28.79 -12.63
N ASN A 10 5.28 29.21 -13.79
CA ASN A 10 6.71 29.53 -13.96
C ASN A 10 7.19 30.69 -13.08
N LYS A 11 6.28 31.55 -12.63
CA LYS A 11 6.57 32.69 -11.75
C LYS A 11 6.46 32.35 -10.28
N ILE A 12 5.95 31.16 -9.94
CA ILE A 12 5.74 30.70 -8.57
C ILE A 12 6.99 29.93 -8.13
N THR A 13 7.76 30.51 -7.24
CA THR A 13 8.96 29.92 -6.64
C THR A 13 8.70 29.40 -5.23
N GLY A 14 7.60 29.85 -4.62
CA GLY A 14 7.18 29.44 -3.29
C GLY A 14 5.83 30.04 -2.88
N PRO A 15 5.32 29.67 -1.69
CA PRO A 15 4.00 30.12 -1.23
C PRO A 15 3.82 31.64 -1.13
N ALA A 16 4.92 32.39 -0.95
CA ALA A 16 4.87 33.85 -0.89
C ALA A 16 4.39 34.48 -2.20
N ASP A 17 4.69 33.85 -3.34
CA ASP A 17 4.27 34.34 -4.65
C ASP A 17 2.76 34.14 -4.86
N VAL A 18 2.20 33.02 -4.34
CA VAL A 18 0.75 32.73 -4.40
C VAL A 18 -0.06 33.85 -3.72
N LYS A 19 0.47 34.43 -2.64
CA LYS A 19 -0.20 35.52 -1.89
C LYS A 19 -0.28 36.85 -2.64
N GLN A 20 0.43 36.99 -3.74
CA GLN A 20 0.42 38.20 -4.57
C GLN A 20 -0.57 38.10 -5.74
N LEU A 21 -1.15 36.92 -5.97
CA LEU A 21 -2.05 36.69 -7.10
C LEU A 21 -3.44 37.25 -6.86
N THR A 22 -4.05 37.75 -7.92
CA THR A 22 -5.48 38.06 -7.97
C THR A 22 -6.30 36.76 -7.99
N LEU A 23 -7.59 36.86 -7.72
CA LEU A 23 -8.49 35.69 -7.78
C LEU A 23 -8.49 35.07 -9.19
N GLU A 24 -8.52 35.88 -10.26
CA GLU A 24 -8.46 35.41 -11.65
C GLU A 24 -7.16 34.67 -11.96
N GLU A 25 -6.01 35.18 -11.51
CA GLU A 25 -4.72 34.50 -11.68
C GLU A 25 -4.67 33.19 -10.90
N MET A 26 -5.27 33.10 -9.70
CA MET A 26 -5.35 31.86 -8.94
C MET A 26 -6.27 30.81 -9.59
N GLU A 27 -7.36 31.23 -10.25
CA GLU A 27 -8.24 30.35 -11.06
C GLU A 27 -7.51 29.83 -12.30
N GLN A 28 -6.70 30.67 -12.98
CA GLN A 28 -5.80 30.24 -14.02
C GLN A 28 -4.79 29.21 -13.49
N LEU A 29 -4.15 29.50 -12.38
CA LEU A 29 -3.18 28.60 -11.72
C LEU A 29 -3.79 27.24 -11.41
N ALA A 30 -5.05 27.17 -10.94
CA ALA A 30 -5.76 25.92 -10.70
C ALA A 30 -5.94 25.11 -12.00
N THR A 31 -6.18 25.78 -13.12
CA THR A 31 -6.30 25.15 -14.44
C THR A 31 -4.95 24.61 -14.92
N GLU A 32 -3.86 25.38 -14.77
CA GLU A 32 -2.50 24.97 -15.11
C GLU A 32 -2.04 23.75 -14.29
N ILE A 33 -2.29 23.76 -12.98
CA ILE A 33 -1.98 22.62 -12.08
C ILE A 33 -2.67 21.35 -12.58
N ARG A 34 -3.96 21.40 -12.92
CA ARG A 34 -4.70 20.25 -13.43
C ARG A 34 -4.14 19.72 -14.74
N GLN A 35 -3.85 20.60 -15.67
CA GLN A 35 -3.28 20.21 -16.95
C GLN A 35 -1.94 19.50 -16.76
N LEU A 36 -1.05 20.04 -15.94
CA LEU A 36 0.26 19.46 -15.67
C LEU A 36 0.17 18.10 -14.94
N VAL A 37 -0.79 17.93 -14.04
CA VAL A 37 -1.06 16.62 -13.43
C VAL A 37 -1.44 15.59 -14.48
N VAL A 38 -2.38 15.92 -15.38
CA VAL A 38 -2.84 15.02 -16.44
C VAL A 38 -1.69 14.66 -17.38
N GLU A 39 -0.90 15.64 -17.84
CA GLU A 39 0.22 15.43 -18.77
C GLU A 39 1.32 14.56 -18.15
N LYS A 40 1.74 14.87 -16.91
CA LYS A 40 2.75 14.07 -16.20
C LYS A 40 2.28 12.64 -15.98
N ASP A 41 1.07 12.47 -15.43
CA ASP A 41 0.58 11.14 -15.08
C ASP A 41 0.22 10.32 -16.32
N ALA A 42 -0.17 10.97 -17.44
CA ALA A 42 -0.32 10.30 -18.73
C ALA A 42 1.00 9.72 -19.24
N ALA A 43 2.12 10.40 -18.97
CA ALA A 43 3.45 9.98 -19.43
C ALA A 43 4.06 8.87 -18.57
N ILE A 44 3.92 8.94 -17.23
CA ILE A 44 4.65 8.07 -16.30
C ILE A 44 3.76 7.29 -15.30
N GLY A 45 2.45 7.55 -15.28
CA GLY A 45 1.52 7.08 -14.28
C GLY A 45 1.52 7.93 -13.02
N GLY A 46 0.39 7.91 -12.28
CA GLY A 46 0.25 8.65 -11.02
C GLY A 46 -1.19 8.74 -10.51
N HIS A 47 -1.39 9.58 -9.48
CA HIS A 47 -2.68 9.80 -8.83
C HIS A 47 -3.42 10.98 -9.48
N VAL A 48 -4.17 10.72 -10.55
CA VAL A 48 -4.82 11.75 -11.35
C VAL A 48 -6.01 12.40 -10.60
N GLY A 49 -7.06 11.62 -10.38
CA GLY A 49 -8.33 12.12 -9.85
C GLY A 49 -8.24 12.85 -8.51
N PRO A 50 -7.51 12.31 -7.51
CA PRO A 50 -7.33 12.97 -6.21
C PRO A 50 -6.68 14.35 -6.31
N ASN A 51 -5.68 14.54 -7.17
CA ASN A 51 -4.99 15.82 -7.34
C ASN A 51 -5.85 16.85 -8.08
N LEU A 52 -6.60 16.42 -9.09
CA LEU A 52 -7.49 17.31 -9.84
C LEU A 52 -8.61 17.89 -8.97
N GLY A 53 -9.09 17.11 -8.00
CA GLY A 53 -10.18 17.51 -7.11
C GLY A 53 -9.82 18.56 -6.07
N VAL A 54 -8.53 18.76 -5.76
CA VAL A 54 -8.11 19.58 -4.61
C VAL A 54 -7.27 20.82 -5.00
N ALA A 55 -7.22 21.16 -6.27
CA ALA A 55 -6.39 22.28 -6.75
C ALA A 55 -6.75 23.59 -6.07
N GLU A 56 -8.05 23.96 -5.98
CA GLU A 56 -8.53 25.19 -5.34
C GLU A 56 -8.24 25.20 -3.84
N ALA A 57 -8.51 24.09 -3.13
CA ALA A 57 -8.23 23.97 -1.70
C ALA A 57 -6.73 24.14 -1.41
N THR A 58 -5.86 23.58 -2.28
CA THR A 58 -4.40 23.70 -2.15
C THR A 58 -3.93 25.14 -2.38
N ILE A 59 -4.42 25.82 -3.41
CA ILE A 59 -4.08 27.22 -3.68
C ILE A 59 -4.57 28.11 -2.54
N ALA A 60 -5.83 27.94 -2.09
CA ALA A 60 -6.40 28.70 -1.00
C ALA A 60 -5.62 28.51 0.31
N TYR A 61 -5.15 27.29 0.61
CA TYR A 61 -4.28 27.05 1.75
C TYR A 61 -2.99 27.89 1.66
N HIS A 62 -2.30 27.88 0.52
CA HIS A 62 -1.04 28.64 0.35
C HIS A 62 -1.28 30.15 0.27
N TYR A 63 -2.47 30.58 -0.12
CA TYR A 63 -2.87 32.00 -0.11
C TYR A 63 -3.11 32.49 1.32
N VAL A 64 -3.83 31.74 2.15
CA VAL A 64 -4.27 32.15 3.49
C VAL A 64 -3.17 31.91 4.55
N PHE A 65 -2.57 30.73 4.57
CA PHE A 65 -1.60 30.32 5.60
C PHE A 65 -0.16 30.61 5.20
N ASN A 66 0.76 30.61 6.17
CA ASN A 66 2.17 30.95 5.99
C ASN A 66 3.05 29.68 6.04
N SER A 67 2.94 28.82 5.04
CA SER A 67 3.82 27.64 4.95
C SER A 67 5.28 28.05 4.70
N PRO A 68 6.29 27.48 5.41
CA PRO A 68 6.22 26.31 6.30
C PRO A 68 6.00 26.64 7.78
N VAL A 69 5.71 27.90 8.17
CA VAL A 69 5.41 28.25 9.56
C VAL A 69 4.11 27.59 9.99
N ASP A 70 2.99 27.93 9.30
CA ASP A 70 1.75 27.18 9.42
C ASP A 70 1.92 25.82 8.70
N LYS A 71 1.44 24.76 9.33
CA LYS A 71 1.77 23.39 8.92
C LYS A 71 0.54 22.62 8.48
N ILE A 72 0.66 21.88 7.37
CA ILE A 72 -0.37 20.97 6.88
C ILE A 72 0.17 19.54 6.82
N VAL A 73 -0.61 18.59 7.34
CA VAL A 73 -0.36 17.15 7.22
C VAL A 73 -1.37 16.57 6.23
N TRP A 74 -0.90 16.13 5.09
CA TRP A 74 -1.71 15.49 4.05
C TRP A 74 -1.90 14.01 4.38
N ASP A 75 -3.16 13.56 4.53
CA ASP A 75 -3.45 12.13 4.68
C ASP A 75 -3.12 11.38 3.38
N ILE A 76 -2.48 10.24 3.46
CA ILE A 76 -1.91 9.51 2.30
C ILE A 76 -0.88 10.37 1.56
N SER A 77 -1.16 11.63 1.37
CA SER A 77 -0.40 12.65 0.62
C SER A 77 -0.29 12.44 -0.90
N HIS A 78 -1.03 11.48 -1.45
CA HIS A 78 -1.09 11.24 -2.89
C HIS A 78 -1.76 12.39 -3.68
N GLN A 79 -2.50 13.26 -3.00
CA GLN A 79 -3.16 14.46 -3.53
C GLN A 79 -2.31 15.74 -3.38
N ALA A 80 -1.01 15.62 -3.09
CA ALA A 80 -0.14 16.75 -2.77
C ALA A 80 0.64 17.32 -3.97
N TYR A 81 0.27 17.01 -5.23
CA TYR A 81 1.03 17.49 -6.38
C TYR A 81 0.94 19.02 -6.53
N GLY A 82 -0.25 19.61 -6.35
CA GLY A 82 -0.42 21.06 -6.30
C GLY A 82 0.44 21.70 -5.19
N HIS A 83 0.47 21.09 -4.00
CA HIS A 83 1.33 21.52 -2.91
C HIS A 83 2.82 21.50 -3.30
N LYS A 84 3.29 20.43 -3.97
CA LYS A 84 4.67 20.36 -4.48
C LYS A 84 4.97 21.47 -5.48
N MET A 85 4.08 21.70 -6.45
CA MET A 85 4.24 22.77 -7.44
C MET A 85 4.36 24.14 -6.77
N LEU A 86 3.52 24.44 -5.77
CA LEU A 86 3.50 25.74 -5.09
C LEU A 86 4.59 25.93 -4.03
N THR A 87 5.38 24.89 -3.76
CA THR A 87 6.48 24.89 -2.78
C THR A 87 7.85 24.67 -3.41
N GLY A 88 8.05 25.18 -4.64
CA GLY A 88 9.33 25.25 -5.32
C GLY A 88 9.71 24.03 -6.16
N ARG A 89 8.78 23.08 -6.36
CA ARG A 89 9.02 21.86 -7.16
C ARG A 89 8.27 21.85 -8.50
N ALA A 90 7.84 23.00 -8.98
CA ALA A 90 7.06 23.13 -10.23
C ALA A 90 7.77 22.54 -11.46
N GLN A 91 9.10 22.61 -11.52
CA GLN A 91 9.87 22.08 -12.66
C GLN A 91 9.70 20.57 -12.85
N ALA A 92 9.45 19.81 -11.77
CA ALA A 92 9.13 18.39 -11.83
C ALA A 92 7.77 18.06 -12.48
N PHE A 93 7.02 19.07 -12.85
CA PHE A 93 5.73 18.95 -13.56
C PHE A 93 5.75 19.69 -14.92
N LEU A 94 6.53 20.74 -15.04
CA LEU A 94 6.67 21.55 -16.26
C LEU A 94 7.62 20.94 -17.29
N ASP A 95 8.61 20.17 -16.85
CA ASP A 95 9.66 19.61 -17.68
C ASP A 95 9.62 18.09 -17.66
N PRO A 96 9.27 17.41 -18.77
CA PRO A 96 9.23 15.96 -18.85
C PRO A 96 10.52 15.26 -18.44
N ASP A 97 11.68 15.87 -18.67
CA ASP A 97 12.97 15.31 -18.28
C ASP A 97 13.15 15.28 -16.74
N GLN A 98 12.29 16.00 -16.00
CA GLN A 98 12.31 16.11 -14.54
C GLN A 98 11.14 15.41 -13.83
N TYR A 99 10.23 14.75 -14.54
CA TYR A 99 9.03 14.13 -13.95
C TYR A 99 9.31 13.19 -12.79
N GLN A 100 10.45 12.51 -12.79
CA GLN A 100 10.84 11.55 -11.76
C GLN A 100 11.72 12.15 -10.64
N THR A 101 11.94 13.48 -10.63
CA THR A 101 12.76 14.14 -9.60
C THR A 101 12.02 14.37 -8.27
N VAL A 102 10.70 14.15 -8.24
CA VAL A 102 9.87 14.19 -7.03
C VAL A 102 9.08 12.91 -6.90
N THR A 103 8.84 12.49 -5.67
CA THR A 103 7.98 11.33 -5.38
C THR A 103 6.49 11.66 -5.51
N GLY A 104 5.65 10.65 -5.62
CA GLY A 104 4.18 10.81 -5.67
C GLY A 104 3.53 11.16 -4.32
N TYR A 105 4.32 11.29 -3.25
CA TYR A 105 3.87 11.56 -1.87
C TYR A 105 4.68 12.70 -1.26
N THR A 106 4.22 13.26 -0.13
CA THR A 106 5.05 14.21 0.63
C THR A 106 6.34 13.55 1.08
N ASN A 107 7.44 14.30 1.01
CA ASN A 107 8.75 13.81 1.39
C ASN A 107 9.60 14.93 2.05
N PRO A 108 9.88 14.83 3.36
CA PRO A 108 10.70 15.81 4.07
C PRO A 108 12.12 16.00 3.50
N GLN A 109 12.61 15.06 2.71
CA GLN A 109 13.90 15.18 2.03
C GLN A 109 13.83 16.04 0.76
N GLU A 110 12.63 16.26 0.21
CA GLU A 110 12.41 17.12 -0.95
C GLU A 110 12.20 18.58 -0.57
N SER A 111 11.51 18.84 0.54
CA SER A 111 11.07 20.20 0.89
C SER A 111 10.83 20.38 2.39
N PRO A 112 11.17 21.57 2.97
CA PRO A 112 10.82 21.91 4.34
C PRO A 112 9.31 22.13 4.56
N HIS A 113 8.52 22.14 3.51
CA HIS A 113 7.06 22.24 3.56
C HIS A 113 6.38 20.87 3.78
N ASP A 114 7.11 19.75 3.61
CA ASP A 114 6.66 18.39 3.85
C ASP A 114 7.18 17.92 5.21
N TYR A 115 6.30 17.46 6.11
CA TYR A 115 6.67 17.08 7.48
C TYR A 115 6.84 15.57 7.65
N TYR A 116 6.13 14.79 6.86
CA TYR A 116 6.13 13.32 6.93
C TYR A 116 6.11 12.71 5.53
N ALA A 117 6.76 11.57 5.37
CA ALA A 117 6.53 10.69 4.25
C ALA A 117 5.32 9.80 4.59
N ILE A 118 4.17 10.09 4.02
CA ILE A 118 2.91 9.38 4.28
C ILE A 118 2.43 8.76 2.98
N GLY A 119 1.98 7.51 3.02
CA GLY A 119 1.37 6.78 1.90
C GLY A 119 0.19 5.93 2.35
N HIS A 120 0.01 5.75 3.68
CA HIS A 120 -1.10 5.02 4.26
C HIS A 120 -2.14 5.98 4.84
N THR A 121 -3.40 5.58 4.79
CA THR A 121 -4.57 6.37 5.20
C THR A 121 -4.69 6.55 6.71
N GLY A 122 -5.48 7.57 7.13
CA GLY A 122 -6.01 7.70 8.50
C GLY A 122 -5.03 8.23 9.53
N THR A 123 -3.82 8.68 9.15
CA THR A 123 -2.77 9.09 10.10
C THR A 123 -2.68 10.60 10.31
N SER A 124 -3.14 11.41 9.37
CA SER A 124 -2.92 12.86 9.34
C SER A 124 -3.45 13.59 10.58
N VAL A 125 -4.65 13.26 11.01
CA VAL A 125 -5.28 13.93 12.17
C VAL A 125 -4.50 13.62 13.46
N ALA A 126 -4.11 12.36 13.67
CA ALA A 126 -3.32 11.97 14.85
C ALA A 126 -1.94 12.67 14.86
N LEU A 127 -1.26 12.73 13.71
CA LEU A 127 0.01 13.45 13.56
C LEU A 127 -0.15 14.95 13.84
N ALA A 128 -1.21 15.57 13.29
CA ALA A 128 -1.50 16.98 13.50
C ALA A 128 -1.83 17.30 14.98
N ILE A 129 -2.55 16.43 15.70
CA ILE A 129 -2.76 16.55 17.15
C ILE A 129 -1.42 16.56 17.89
N GLY A 130 -0.51 15.64 17.55
CA GLY A 130 0.82 15.59 18.13
C GLY A 130 1.62 16.86 17.87
N MET A 131 1.57 17.40 16.64
CA MET A 131 2.23 18.66 16.27
C MET A 131 1.62 19.86 17.01
N ALA A 132 0.31 19.95 17.12
CA ALA A 132 -0.38 21.01 17.85
C ALA A 132 -0.01 20.97 19.33
N LYS A 133 0.01 19.79 19.95
CA LYS A 133 0.45 19.64 21.35
C LYS A 133 1.91 20.06 21.56
N ALA A 134 2.80 19.68 20.65
CA ALA A 134 4.22 20.06 20.71
C ALA A 134 4.41 21.57 20.53
N ARG A 135 3.64 22.21 19.63
CA ARG A 135 3.58 23.68 19.47
C ARG A 135 3.20 24.36 20.79
N ASP A 136 2.12 23.90 21.43
CA ASP A 136 1.61 24.47 22.67
C ASP A 136 2.61 24.36 23.80
N MET A 137 3.26 23.20 23.97
CA MET A 137 4.31 22.99 24.97
C MET A 137 5.51 23.90 24.77
N GLN A 138 5.75 24.36 23.53
CA GLN A 138 6.84 25.30 23.20
C GLN A 138 6.38 26.77 23.20
N GLY A 139 5.13 27.04 23.54
CA GLY A 139 4.57 28.39 23.57
C GLY A 139 4.45 29.07 22.19
N ARG A 140 4.48 28.27 21.10
CA ARG A 140 4.31 28.76 19.73
C ARG A 140 2.83 28.91 19.38
N LYS A 141 2.52 29.54 18.23
CA LYS A 141 1.14 29.92 17.87
C LYS A 141 0.73 29.57 16.43
N GLU A 142 1.64 28.97 15.64
CA GLU A 142 1.33 28.64 14.24
C GLU A 142 0.10 27.73 14.11
N ASN A 143 -0.60 27.85 12.98
CA ASN A 143 -1.70 26.98 12.65
C ASN A 143 -1.21 25.57 12.30
N ILE A 144 -1.93 24.55 12.77
CA ILE A 144 -1.71 23.16 12.42
C ILE A 144 -2.96 22.63 11.72
N LEU A 145 -2.77 22.12 10.50
CA LEU A 145 -3.84 21.56 9.69
C LEU A 145 -3.62 20.07 9.44
N ALA A 146 -4.71 19.30 9.43
CA ALA A 146 -4.77 17.95 8.86
C ALA A 146 -5.70 18.00 7.65
N PHE A 147 -5.28 17.42 6.51
CA PHE A 147 -6.13 17.29 5.33
C PHE A 147 -6.41 15.80 5.14
N ILE A 148 -7.64 15.37 5.38
CA ILE A 148 -8.06 13.96 5.32
C ILE A 148 -9.18 13.77 4.30
N GLY A 149 -9.08 12.75 3.44
CA GLY A 149 -10.16 12.35 2.55
C GLY A 149 -11.24 11.55 3.28
N ASP A 150 -12.47 11.65 2.79
CA ASP A 150 -13.62 10.91 3.31
C ASP A 150 -13.37 9.40 3.37
N GLY A 151 -12.80 8.79 2.32
CA GLY A 151 -12.44 7.37 2.32
C GLY A 151 -11.51 6.96 3.47
N SER A 152 -10.55 7.82 3.83
CA SER A 152 -9.61 7.56 4.93
C SER A 152 -10.28 7.55 6.31
N MET A 153 -11.45 8.13 6.44
CA MET A 153 -12.19 8.21 7.70
C MET A 153 -12.80 6.87 8.13
N SER A 154 -12.88 5.86 7.24
CA SER A 154 -13.36 4.52 7.62
C SER A 154 -12.38 3.74 8.50
N GLY A 155 -11.11 4.14 8.57
CA GLY A 155 -10.09 3.49 9.38
C GLY A 155 -10.21 3.78 10.88
N GLY A 156 -9.96 2.78 11.73
CA GLY A 156 -10.05 2.91 13.20
C GLY A 156 -9.21 4.05 13.76
N LEU A 157 -7.95 4.22 13.30
CA LEU A 157 -7.07 5.29 13.76
C LEU A 157 -7.65 6.70 13.48
N ALA A 158 -8.39 6.88 12.37
CA ALA A 158 -9.07 8.15 12.10
C ALA A 158 -10.15 8.44 13.16
N PHE A 159 -11.00 7.45 13.51
CA PHE A 159 -11.98 7.59 14.59
C PHE A 159 -11.33 7.90 15.94
N GLU A 160 -10.24 7.20 16.28
CA GLU A 160 -9.46 7.47 17.50
C GLU A 160 -8.92 8.91 17.50
N ALA A 161 -8.44 9.38 16.35
CA ALA A 161 -7.91 10.73 16.21
C ALA A 161 -9.00 11.80 16.37
N PHE A 162 -10.17 11.67 15.72
CA PHE A 162 -11.28 12.58 15.92
C PHE A 162 -11.74 12.60 17.38
N ASN A 163 -11.88 11.46 18.03
CA ASN A 163 -12.22 11.36 19.45
C ASN A 163 -11.20 12.07 20.35
N ASN A 164 -9.91 11.97 20.03
CA ASN A 164 -8.85 12.62 20.82
C ASN A 164 -8.67 14.10 20.48
N ALA A 165 -9.02 14.54 19.27
CA ALA A 165 -9.00 15.95 18.87
C ALA A 165 -9.86 16.81 19.80
N ALA A 166 -11.01 16.31 20.24
CA ALA A 166 -11.92 17.01 21.15
C ALA A 166 -11.30 17.34 22.54
N LYS A 167 -10.18 16.69 22.91
CA LYS A 167 -9.46 16.99 24.14
C LYS A 167 -8.42 18.12 24.00
N LEU A 168 -8.16 18.56 22.79
CA LEU A 168 -7.22 19.64 22.52
C LEU A 168 -7.93 20.98 22.75
N HIS A 169 -7.31 21.87 23.52
CA HIS A 169 -7.82 23.20 23.80
C HIS A 169 -6.93 24.27 23.14
N SER A 170 -6.65 24.08 21.86
CA SER A 170 -5.81 24.96 21.06
C SER A 170 -6.08 24.74 19.57
N ASN A 171 -5.48 25.57 18.72
CA ASN A 171 -5.66 25.54 17.28
C ASN A 171 -5.34 24.15 16.68
N LEU A 172 -6.33 23.60 16.01
CA LEU A 172 -6.21 22.45 15.10
C LEU A 172 -7.33 22.54 14.04
N ILE A 173 -6.97 22.59 12.79
CA ILE A 173 -7.92 22.65 11.67
C ILE A 173 -7.92 21.30 10.96
N ILE A 174 -9.04 20.60 10.96
CA ILE A 174 -9.19 19.30 10.29
C ILE A 174 -10.02 19.52 9.02
N VAL A 175 -9.36 19.53 7.87
CA VAL A 175 -10.03 19.65 6.57
C VAL A 175 -10.47 18.26 6.13
N VAL A 176 -11.78 18.01 6.12
CA VAL A 176 -12.37 16.79 5.59
C VAL A 176 -12.74 17.02 4.13
N ASN A 177 -11.99 16.42 3.23
CA ASN A 177 -12.25 16.46 1.79
C ASN A 177 -13.22 15.35 1.41
N ASP A 178 -14.50 15.69 1.29
CA ASP A 178 -15.57 14.76 0.90
C ASP A 178 -15.82 14.87 -0.61
N ASN A 179 -15.39 13.84 -1.32
CA ASN A 179 -15.66 13.68 -2.76
C ASN A 179 -16.46 12.41 -3.06
N GLN A 180 -17.03 11.78 -2.03
CA GLN A 180 -17.90 10.61 -2.06
C GLN A 180 -17.21 9.31 -2.51
N MET A 181 -15.88 9.32 -2.60
CA MET A 181 -15.08 8.22 -3.11
C MET A 181 -13.83 7.99 -2.27
N SER A 182 -13.55 6.72 -1.99
CA SER A 182 -12.19 6.26 -1.67
C SER A 182 -11.42 5.94 -2.95
N ILE A 183 -10.71 4.82 -3.04
CA ILE A 183 -10.31 4.25 -4.34
C ILE A 183 -11.58 3.87 -5.09
N ASP A 184 -12.45 3.10 -4.44
CA ASP A 184 -13.80 2.72 -4.87
C ASP A 184 -14.87 3.51 -4.13
N GLU A 185 -16.14 3.12 -4.27
CA GLU A 185 -17.26 3.69 -3.52
C GLU A 185 -17.08 3.49 -2.00
N ASN A 186 -17.42 4.52 -1.25
CA ASN A 186 -17.34 4.48 0.21
C ASN A 186 -18.36 3.50 0.82
N GLN A 187 -17.96 2.75 1.84
CA GLN A 187 -18.78 1.75 2.51
C GLN A 187 -19.04 2.12 3.98
N GLY A 188 -20.26 1.89 4.45
CA GLY A 188 -20.62 1.97 5.87
C GLY A 188 -21.43 3.20 6.30
N GLY A 189 -21.83 3.20 7.57
CA GLY A 189 -22.79 4.15 8.13
C GLY A 189 -22.29 5.59 8.23
N LEU A 190 -20.98 5.80 8.32
CA LEU A 190 -20.40 7.16 8.31
C LEU A 190 -20.81 7.94 7.06
N TYR A 191 -20.82 7.28 5.91
CA TYR A 191 -21.11 7.93 4.62
C TYR A 191 -22.58 8.29 4.44
N ILE A 192 -23.49 7.62 5.17
CA ILE A 192 -24.89 8.05 5.29
C ILE A 192 -24.94 9.43 5.98
N SER A 193 -24.20 9.61 7.07
CA SER A 193 -24.12 10.88 7.79
C SER A 193 -23.46 11.98 6.94
N LEU A 194 -22.40 11.67 6.19
CA LEU A 194 -21.78 12.64 5.28
C LEU A 194 -22.74 13.03 4.13
N ALA A 195 -23.51 12.09 3.58
CA ALA A 195 -24.51 12.38 2.57
C ALA A 195 -25.61 13.30 3.12
N GLU A 196 -26.07 13.10 4.35
CA GLU A 196 -27.04 13.97 5.03
C GLU A 196 -26.45 15.36 5.26
N LEU A 197 -25.19 15.46 5.67
CA LEU A 197 -24.49 16.76 5.81
C LEU A 197 -24.43 17.51 4.48
N ARG A 198 -24.11 16.85 3.37
CA ARG A 198 -24.13 17.47 2.03
C ARG A 198 -25.53 17.93 1.65
N ALA A 199 -26.55 17.09 1.84
CA ALA A 199 -27.94 17.39 1.48
C ALA A 199 -28.55 18.55 2.27
N THR A 200 -28.03 18.80 3.49
CA THR A 200 -28.55 19.86 4.40
C THR A 200 -27.61 21.06 4.51
N ASN A 201 -26.60 21.17 3.65
CA ASN A 201 -25.55 22.21 3.77
C ASN A 201 -24.94 22.25 5.18
N GLY A 202 -24.64 21.09 5.75
CA GLY A 202 -24.02 20.95 7.05
C GLY A 202 -24.94 21.13 8.25
N GLN A 203 -26.27 21.30 8.06
CA GLN A 203 -27.19 21.70 9.12
C GLN A 203 -28.02 20.56 9.74
N THR A 204 -27.65 19.29 9.51
CA THR A 204 -28.32 18.17 10.16
C THR A 204 -27.94 18.05 11.64
N PRO A 205 -28.91 17.67 12.52
CA PRO A 205 -28.59 17.33 13.90
C PRO A 205 -27.75 16.04 14.05
N ASN A 206 -27.70 15.21 13.01
CA ASN A 206 -26.94 13.95 12.97
C ASN A 206 -25.50 14.18 12.51
N ASN A 207 -24.85 15.21 13.00
CA ASN A 207 -23.47 15.53 12.63
C ASN A 207 -22.47 14.75 13.52
N PRO A 208 -21.70 13.80 12.96
CA PRO A 208 -20.78 12.98 13.75
C PRO A 208 -19.65 13.80 14.38
N PHE A 209 -19.24 14.90 13.77
CA PHE A 209 -18.16 15.74 14.29
C PHE A 209 -18.60 16.56 15.52
N THR A 210 -19.76 17.17 15.45
CA THR A 210 -20.31 17.91 16.60
C THR A 210 -20.71 16.97 17.73
N ALA A 211 -21.16 15.74 17.42
CA ALA A 211 -21.44 14.71 18.42
C ALA A 211 -20.17 14.29 19.19
N MET A 212 -18.99 14.42 18.59
CA MET A 212 -17.69 14.20 19.25
C MET A 212 -17.18 15.45 20.00
N GLY A 213 -17.91 16.57 19.96
CA GLY A 213 -17.53 17.83 20.63
C GLY A 213 -16.58 18.71 19.83
N LEU A 214 -16.50 18.53 18.51
CA LEU A 214 -15.69 19.36 17.61
C LEU A 214 -16.54 20.48 17.03
N ASP A 215 -15.94 21.64 16.85
CA ASP A 215 -16.54 22.70 16.04
C ASP A 215 -16.60 22.29 14.57
N TYR A 216 -17.61 22.78 13.83
CA TYR A 216 -17.86 22.28 12.47
C TYR A 216 -18.29 23.40 11.53
N LYS A 217 -17.67 23.43 10.36
CA LYS A 217 -18.02 24.30 9.23
C LYS A 217 -18.12 23.48 7.95
N TYR A 218 -19.06 23.86 7.07
CA TYR A 218 -19.29 23.18 5.80
C TYR A 218 -19.12 24.14 4.62
N VAL A 219 -18.43 23.67 3.58
CA VAL A 219 -18.25 24.34 2.29
C VAL A 219 -18.89 23.49 1.19
N ALA A 220 -20.01 23.94 0.66
CA ALA A 220 -20.80 23.20 -0.33
C ALA A 220 -20.09 23.03 -1.68
N ASP A 221 -19.22 23.96 -2.04
CA ASP A 221 -18.40 23.91 -3.26
C ASP A 221 -16.93 24.18 -2.90
N GLY A 222 -16.23 23.12 -2.53
CA GLY A 222 -14.78 23.12 -2.25
C GLY A 222 -13.91 23.31 -3.51
N ASN A 223 -14.53 23.32 -4.68
CA ASN A 223 -13.89 23.68 -5.93
C ASN A 223 -14.17 25.13 -6.38
N ASN A 224 -14.75 25.94 -5.50
CA ASN A 224 -14.84 27.38 -5.65
C ASN A 224 -13.72 28.05 -4.84
N LEU A 225 -12.76 28.65 -5.54
CA LEU A 225 -11.56 29.21 -4.91
C LEU A 225 -11.89 30.34 -3.92
N ALA A 226 -12.82 31.25 -4.26
CA ALA A 226 -13.22 32.33 -3.38
C ALA A 226 -13.89 31.80 -2.10
N ALA A 227 -14.76 30.79 -2.22
CA ALA A 227 -15.38 30.14 -1.07
C ALA A 227 -14.33 29.44 -0.17
N MET A 228 -13.33 28.81 -0.76
CA MET A 228 -12.26 28.16 0.00
C MET A 228 -11.38 29.18 0.73
N ILE A 229 -11.05 30.32 0.11
CA ILE A 229 -10.29 31.39 0.78
C ILE A 229 -11.06 31.90 2.01
N VAL A 230 -12.34 32.24 1.84
CA VAL A 230 -13.19 32.71 2.95
C VAL A 230 -13.26 31.67 4.06
N ALA A 231 -13.47 30.40 3.72
CA ALA A 231 -13.57 29.33 4.70
C ALA A 231 -12.27 29.14 5.50
N PHE A 232 -11.10 29.22 4.84
CA PHE A 232 -9.82 29.14 5.52
C PHE A 232 -9.53 30.39 6.38
N GLU A 233 -9.90 31.58 5.93
CA GLU A 233 -9.77 32.80 6.75
C GLU A 233 -10.62 32.73 8.02
N GLU A 234 -11.81 32.15 7.95
CA GLU A 234 -12.72 32.00 9.10
C GLU A 234 -12.20 30.99 10.15
N VAL A 235 -11.42 29.98 9.75
CA VAL A 235 -10.86 28.97 10.68
C VAL A 235 -9.41 29.24 11.04
N LYS A 236 -8.77 30.21 10.41
CA LYS A 236 -7.41 30.62 10.74
C LYS A 236 -7.36 31.20 12.14
N ASP A 237 -6.31 30.85 12.88
CA ASP A 237 -6.00 31.35 14.22
C ASP A 237 -7.11 31.07 15.28
N VAL A 238 -8.03 30.11 15.02
CA VAL A 238 -8.97 29.63 16.05
C VAL A 238 -8.18 29.01 17.22
N ASP A 239 -8.75 29.07 18.42
CA ASP A 239 -8.08 28.59 19.65
C ASP A 239 -8.58 27.21 20.12
N HIS A 240 -9.29 26.49 19.26
CA HIS A 240 -9.89 25.19 19.50
C HIS A 240 -9.86 24.32 18.22
N PRO A 241 -10.09 22.99 18.31
CA PRO A 241 -10.22 22.15 17.15
C PRO A 241 -11.48 22.43 16.34
N VAL A 242 -11.33 22.58 15.03
CA VAL A 242 -12.45 22.79 14.10
C VAL A 242 -12.35 21.82 12.92
N VAL A 243 -13.49 21.26 12.52
CA VAL A 243 -13.63 20.47 11.29
C VAL A 243 -14.15 21.38 10.19
N LEU A 244 -13.36 21.54 9.13
CA LEU A 244 -13.75 22.19 7.89
C LEU A 244 -14.09 21.11 6.87
N HIS A 245 -15.37 20.82 6.68
CA HIS A 245 -15.87 19.82 5.74
C HIS A 245 -16.10 20.47 4.37
N ILE A 246 -15.32 20.08 3.38
CA ILE A 246 -15.39 20.62 2.02
C ILE A 246 -15.91 19.53 1.06
N ASN A 247 -16.86 19.88 0.20
CA ASN A 247 -17.36 19.00 -0.84
C ASN A 247 -16.62 19.29 -2.16
N THR A 248 -15.94 18.30 -2.74
CA THR A 248 -15.14 18.46 -3.97
C THR A 248 -15.51 17.44 -5.03
N LEU A 249 -15.11 17.68 -6.27
CA LEU A 249 -15.28 16.76 -7.39
C LEU A 249 -13.96 16.08 -7.73
N LYS A 250 -13.84 14.80 -7.42
CA LYS A 250 -12.70 13.97 -7.82
C LYS A 250 -12.60 13.91 -9.35
N GLY A 251 -11.43 14.25 -9.90
CA GLY A 251 -11.23 14.27 -11.36
C GLY A 251 -11.62 15.58 -12.05
N LYS A 252 -12.00 16.65 -11.31
CA LYS A 252 -12.42 17.93 -11.87
C LYS A 252 -11.47 18.43 -12.97
N GLY A 253 -12.05 18.84 -14.11
CA GLY A 253 -11.31 19.41 -15.24
C GLY A 253 -10.77 18.39 -16.24
N TYR A 254 -10.95 17.08 -16.00
CA TYR A 254 -10.60 16.02 -16.93
C TYR A 254 -11.71 14.98 -17.02
N GLN A 255 -12.49 15.02 -18.12
CA GLN A 255 -13.72 14.23 -18.26
C GLN A 255 -13.51 12.72 -18.06
N PRO A 256 -12.46 12.07 -18.64
CA PRO A 256 -12.23 10.64 -18.38
C PRO A 256 -12.06 10.30 -16.90
N ALA A 257 -11.46 11.18 -16.10
CA ALA A 257 -11.30 10.97 -14.66
C ALA A 257 -12.60 11.19 -13.88
N ILE A 258 -13.51 12.03 -14.36
CA ILE A 258 -14.84 12.22 -13.79
C ILE A 258 -15.71 10.99 -14.06
N ASP A 259 -15.69 10.48 -15.29
CA ASP A 259 -16.51 9.34 -15.73
C ASP A 259 -16.04 8.01 -15.15
N HIS A 260 -14.74 7.90 -14.82
CA HIS A 260 -14.09 6.66 -14.34
C HIS A 260 -13.25 6.90 -13.07
N GLN A 261 -13.87 7.47 -12.03
CA GLN A 261 -13.17 7.95 -10.81
C GLN A 261 -12.33 6.88 -10.10
N MET A 262 -12.76 5.61 -10.10
CA MET A 262 -12.00 4.50 -9.53
C MET A 262 -10.73 4.24 -10.35
N ALA A 263 -10.82 4.14 -11.67
CA ALA A 263 -9.69 3.87 -12.54
C ALA A 263 -8.65 5.00 -12.47
N PHE A 264 -9.11 6.25 -12.37
CA PHE A 264 -8.25 7.43 -12.27
C PHE A 264 -7.87 7.82 -10.83
N HIS A 265 -8.17 6.98 -9.84
CA HIS A 265 -7.58 7.17 -8.51
C HIS A 265 -6.04 7.07 -8.60
N TRP A 266 -5.56 5.99 -9.20
CA TRP A 266 -4.20 5.83 -9.70
C TRP A 266 -4.24 5.17 -11.07
N HIS A 267 -3.56 5.74 -12.05
CA HIS A 267 -3.54 5.23 -13.41
C HIS A 267 -2.10 5.06 -13.91
N GLY A 268 -1.82 3.95 -14.60
CA GLY A 268 -0.58 3.81 -15.37
C GLY A 268 -0.57 4.79 -16.55
N PRO A 269 0.48 4.83 -17.39
CA PRO A 269 0.51 5.69 -18.55
C PRO A 269 -0.72 5.54 -19.46
N PHE A 270 -1.25 6.66 -19.98
CA PHE A 270 -2.49 6.70 -20.76
C PHE A 270 -2.45 7.78 -21.86
N ASP A 271 -3.32 7.65 -22.85
CA ASP A 271 -3.56 8.67 -23.86
C ASP A 271 -4.42 9.80 -23.28
N VAL A 272 -3.93 11.04 -23.34
CA VAL A 272 -4.59 12.21 -22.73
C VAL A 272 -5.96 12.49 -23.32
N ALA A 273 -6.15 12.26 -24.64
CA ALA A 273 -7.41 12.60 -25.30
C ALA A 273 -8.53 11.63 -24.96
N THR A 274 -8.20 10.36 -24.75
CA THR A 274 -9.19 9.29 -24.55
C THR A 274 -9.23 8.75 -23.13
N GLY A 275 -8.19 8.95 -22.32
CA GLY A 275 -8.02 8.30 -21.02
C GLY A 275 -7.66 6.81 -21.09
N THR A 276 -7.41 6.28 -22.30
CA THR A 276 -7.16 4.85 -22.48
C THR A 276 -5.72 4.50 -22.08
N SER A 277 -5.56 3.42 -21.29
CA SER A 277 -4.25 2.92 -20.90
C SER A 277 -3.39 2.58 -22.13
N THR A 278 -2.13 3.02 -22.12
CA THR A 278 -1.12 2.66 -23.14
C THR A 278 -0.30 1.44 -22.76
N GLY A 279 -0.52 0.87 -21.58
CA GLY A 279 0.15 -0.33 -21.10
C GLY A 279 -0.32 -1.61 -21.81
N ALA A 280 0.46 -2.69 -21.69
CA ALA A 280 0.12 -3.98 -22.28
C ALA A 280 -1.18 -4.52 -21.65
N ALA A 281 -2.19 -4.78 -22.49
CA ALA A 281 -3.44 -5.41 -22.10
C ALA A 281 -3.25 -6.93 -21.98
N ASN A 282 -4.02 -7.57 -21.05
CA ASN A 282 -4.19 -9.03 -20.94
C ASN A 282 -2.95 -9.87 -20.62
N VAL A 283 -2.19 -9.48 -19.60
CA VAL A 283 -1.23 -10.38 -18.96
C VAL A 283 -1.97 -11.17 -17.88
N GLU A 284 -1.82 -12.49 -17.89
CA GLU A 284 -2.34 -13.37 -16.83
C GLU A 284 -1.79 -12.96 -15.46
N LYS A 285 -2.65 -12.96 -14.42
CA LYS A 285 -2.29 -12.53 -13.08
C LYS A 285 -2.60 -13.62 -12.05
N TYR A 286 -1.73 -13.78 -11.07
CA TYR A 286 -1.96 -14.69 -9.94
C TYR A 286 -3.28 -14.37 -9.19
N ALA A 287 -3.66 -13.10 -9.10
CA ALA A 287 -4.93 -12.70 -8.49
C ALA A 287 -6.15 -13.22 -9.25
N ASP A 288 -6.10 -13.32 -10.58
CA ASP A 288 -7.18 -13.88 -11.40
C ASP A 288 -7.33 -15.38 -11.14
N LEU A 289 -6.21 -16.11 -11.07
CA LEU A 289 -6.18 -17.53 -10.74
C LEU A 289 -6.68 -17.82 -9.32
N ALA A 290 -6.30 -16.97 -8.35
CA ALA A 290 -6.81 -17.06 -6.99
C ALA A 290 -8.31 -16.86 -6.92
N ARG A 291 -8.84 -15.81 -7.55
CA ARG A 291 -10.26 -15.50 -7.64
C ARG A 291 -11.04 -16.63 -8.33
N GLN A 292 -10.51 -17.18 -9.44
CA GLN A 292 -11.10 -18.33 -10.11
C GLN A 292 -11.19 -19.56 -9.18
N THR A 293 -10.11 -19.84 -8.43
CA THR A 293 -10.08 -20.96 -7.48
C THR A 293 -11.13 -20.79 -6.38
N VAL A 294 -11.29 -19.56 -5.86
CA VAL A 294 -12.34 -19.23 -4.87
C VAL A 294 -13.73 -19.47 -5.46
N ALA A 295 -13.97 -19.01 -6.69
CA ALA A 295 -15.22 -19.21 -7.40
C ALA A 295 -15.56 -20.71 -7.57
N GLU A 296 -14.58 -21.53 -7.95
CA GLU A 296 -14.73 -22.99 -8.04
C GLU A 296 -15.15 -23.62 -6.70
N GLN A 297 -14.64 -23.14 -5.57
CA GLN A 297 -15.01 -23.65 -4.24
C GLN A 297 -16.45 -23.23 -3.85
N ILE A 298 -16.88 -22.02 -4.22
CA ILE A 298 -18.26 -21.57 -4.02
C ILE A 298 -19.21 -22.42 -4.88
N ASP A 299 -18.89 -22.62 -6.15
CA ASP A 299 -19.68 -23.44 -7.07
C ASP A 299 -19.76 -24.90 -6.61
N ALA A 300 -18.76 -25.41 -5.89
CA ALA A 300 -18.75 -26.71 -5.23
C ALA A 300 -19.55 -26.74 -3.91
N GLY A 301 -20.14 -25.64 -3.48
CA GLY A 301 -21.01 -25.54 -2.30
C GLY A 301 -20.30 -25.18 -0.99
N LEU A 302 -19.03 -24.79 -1.03
CA LEU A 302 -18.34 -24.32 0.17
C LEU A 302 -18.84 -22.91 0.55
N PRO A 303 -19.17 -22.63 1.83
CA PRO A 303 -19.68 -21.32 2.26
C PRO A 303 -18.55 -20.30 2.37
N VAL A 304 -17.97 -19.90 1.24
CA VAL A 304 -16.86 -18.94 1.19
C VAL A 304 -17.40 -17.52 1.15
N LEU A 305 -16.78 -16.60 1.91
CA LEU A 305 -16.94 -15.15 1.78
C LEU A 305 -15.58 -14.52 1.50
N ALA A 306 -15.46 -13.83 0.37
CA ALA A 306 -14.29 -13.04 0.03
C ALA A 306 -14.40 -11.64 0.65
N LEU A 307 -13.35 -11.18 1.31
CA LEU A 307 -13.25 -9.89 1.97
C LEU A 307 -12.13 -9.05 1.36
N ASN A 308 -12.34 -7.75 1.32
CA ASN A 308 -11.30 -6.79 0.89
C ASN A 308 -11.46 -5.46 1.64
N ALA A 309 -10.36 -4.73 1.80
CA ALA A 309 -10.37 -3.42 2.44
C ALA A 309 -10.09 -2.31 1.40
N ALA A 310 -11.12 -1.94 0.62
CA ALA A 310 -11.16 -0.81 -0.32
C ALA A 310 -10.19 -0.86 -1.52
N ILE A 311 -9.61 -2.02 -1.83
CA ILE A 311 -8.73 -2.21 -3.00
C ILE A 311 -9.21 -3.31 -3.96
N PRO A 312 -10.51 -3.41 -4.28
CA PRO A 312 -11.05 -4.51 -5.08
C PRO A 312 -10.44 -4.58 -6.49
N GLY A 313 -10.04 -3.45 -7.05
CA GLY A 313 -9.41 -3.37 -8.38
C GLY A 313 -8.09 -4.14 -8.47
N ALA A 314 -7.30 -4.19 -7.40
CA ALA A 314 -6.03 -4.91 -7.34
C ALA A 314 -6.20 -6.43 -7.54
N PHE A 315 -7.37 -6.96 -7.21
CA PHE A 315 -7.69 -8.40 -7.24
C PHE A 315 -8.81 -8.75 -8.24
N GLY A 316 -9.34 -7.80 -9.01
CA GLY A 316 -10.46 -8.02 -9.91
C GLY A 316 -11.77 -8.41 -9.21
N LEU A 317 -11.98 -7.98 -7.96
CA LEU A 317 -13.11 -8.39 -7.13
C LEU A 317 -14.44 -7.74 -7.52
N LYS A 318 -14.45 -6.69 -8.34
CA LYS A 318 -15.69 -6.11 -8.88
C LYS A 318 -16.45 -7.09 -9.77
N ASP A 319 -15.74 -7.75 -10.69
CA ASP A 319 -16.36 -8.78 -11.55
C ASP A 319 -16.80 -10.00 -10.73
N PHE A 320 -16.01 -10.33 -9.69
CA PHE A 320 -16.38 -11.39 -8.75
C PHE A 320 -17.66 -11.04 -7.98
N GLN A 321 -17.77 -9.84 -7.44
CA GLN A 321 -18.98 -9.33 -6.75
C GLN A 321 -20.21 -9.38 -7.65
N ALA A 322 -20.07 -8.98 -8.92
CA ALA A 322 -21.16 -9.02 -9.88
C ALA A 322 -21.70 -10.45 -10.10
N LYS A 323 -20.82 -11.46 -10.09
CA LYS A 323 -21.18 -12.87 -10.26
C LYS A 323 -21.63 -13.54 -8.96
N TYR A 324 -21.02 -13.17 -7.83
CA TYR A 324 -21.25 -13.78 -6.50
C TYR A 324 -21.58 -12.71 -5.45
N PRO A 325 -22.70 -11.96 -5.59
CA PRO A 325 -22.99 -10.80 -4.72
C PRO A 325 -23.17 -11.16 -3.25
N GLY A 326 -23.56 -12.41 -2.93
CA GLY A 326 -23.69 -12.90 -1.56
C GLY A 326 -22.40 -13.49 -0.96
N ASN A 327 -21.31 -13.49 -1.71
CA ASN A 327 -20.04 -14.10 -1.30
C ASN A 327 -18.88 -13.09 -1.29
N TYR A 328 -19.20 -11.79 -1.23
CA TYR A 328 -18.21 -10.72 -1.22
C TYR A 328 -18.66 -9.56 -0.33
N ASP A 329 -17.74 -9.07 0.52
CA ASP A 329 -17.89 -7.82 1.26
C ASP A 329 -16.64 -6.96 1.11
N ASP A 330 -16.84 -5.67 0.79
CA ASP A 330 -15.84 -4.62 0.95
C ASP A 330 -16.10 -3.88 2.27
N VAL A 331 -15.11 -3.83 3.12
CA VAL A 331 -15.25 -3.25 4.47
C VAL A 331 -14.78 -1.79 4.54
N GLY A 332 -14.45 -1.17 3.40
CA GLY A 332 -13.79 0.13 3.35
C GLY A 332 -12.32 0.02 3.77
N ILE A 333 -11.67 1.16 4.00
CA ILE A 333 -10.25 1.16 4.44
C ILE A 333 -10.19 0.81 5.94
N ALA A 334 -10.40 -0.47 6.24
CA ALA A 334 -10.55 -0.96 7.62
C ALA A 334 -9.92 -2.35 7.78
N GLU A 335 -8.62 -2.47 7.55
CA GLU A 335 -7.88 -3.74 7.55
C GLU A 335 -7.98 -4.47 8.90
N GLN A 336 -7.93 -3.74 10.01
CA GLN A 336 -8.11 -4.29 11.35
C GLN A 336 -9.48 -4.93 11.52
N PHE A 337 -10.54 -4.22 11.12
CA PHE A 337 -11.91 -4.73 11.13
C PHE A 337 -12.04 -5.98 10.25
N SER A 338 -11.44 -5.98 9.06
CA SER A 338 -11.48 -7.10 8.12
C SER A 338 -11.03 -8.42 8.75
N ILE A 339 -9.92 -8.41 9.50
CA ILE A 339 -9.39 -9.62 10.15
C ILE A 339 -10.29 -10.07 11.31
N THR A 340 -10.72 -9.16 12.18
CA THR A 340 -11.63 -9.50 13.29
C THR A 340 -12.98 -9.97 12.77
N TYR A 341 -13.52 -9.35 11.72
CA TYR A 341 -14.76 -9.77 11.06
C TYR A 341 -14.64 -11.16 10.44
N ALA A 342 -13.54 -11.42 9.69
CA ALA A 342 -13.25 -12.75 9.16
C ALA A 342 -13.20 -13.82 10.28
N THR A 343 -12.59 -13.48 11.41
CA THR A 343 -12.55 -14.36 12.60
C THR A 343 -13.95 -14.72 13.09
N GLY A 344 -14.85 -13.74 13.20
CA GLY A 344 -16.24 -13.96 13.58
C GLY A 344 -17.03 -14.82 12.58
N LEU A 345 -16.78 -14.64 11.28
CA LEU A 345 -17.36 -15.47 10.21
C LEU A 345 -16.90 -16.92 10.32
N ALA A 346 -15.59 -17.14 10.51
CA ALA A 346 -14.99 -18.45 10.63
C ALA A 346 -15.56 -19.21 11.84
N GLN A 347 -15.74 -18.54 12.97
CA GLN A 347 -16.33 -19.12 14.19
C GLN A 347 -17.73 -19.67 13.94
N ASN A 348 -18.49 -19.11 13.01
CA ASN A 348 -19.85 -19.53 12.66
C ASN A 348 -19.91 -20.40 11.39
N GLY A 349 -18.79 -21.00 10.95
CA GLY A 349 -18.73 -22.01 9.91
C GLY A 349 -18.61 -21.49 8.48
N VAL A 350 -18.49 -20.17 8.27
CA VAL A 350 -18.12 -19.60 6.98
C VAL A 350 -16.62 -19.84 6.72
N ARG A 351 -16.19 -19.84 5.48
CA ARG A 351 -14.79 -19.91 5.05
C ARG A 351 -14.38 -18.54 4.52
N PRO A 352 -13.97 -17.60 5.38
CA PRO A 352 -13.55 -16.30 4.93
C PRO A 352 -12.18 -16.36 4.25
N ILE A 353 -12.05 -15.63 3.14
CA ILE A 353 -10.77 -15.34 2.52
C ILE A 353 -10.60 -13.83 2.41
N VAL A 354 -9.53 -13.30 3.00
CA VAL A 354 -9.18 -11.88 2.96
C VAL A 354 -8.14 -11.67 1.86
N PHE A 355 -8.49 -10.89 0.86
CA PHE A 355 -7.58 -10.44 -0.19
C PHE A 355 -6.98 -9.12 0.24
N GLU A 356 -5.68 -9.10 0.52
CA GLU A 356 -5.03 -7.90 1.02
C GLU A 356 -3.61 -7.73 0.45
N ASN A 357 -3.17 -6.47 0.42
CA ASN A 357 -1.80 -6.14 0.08
C ASN A 357 -0.92 -6.25 1.33
N SER A 358 0.26 -6.83 1.19
CA SER A 358 1.22 -7.03 2.28
C SER A 358 1.46 -5.74 3.10
N THR A 359 1.68 -4.61 2.42
CA THR A 359 1.95 -3.33 3.10
C THR A 359 0.77 -2.81 3.91
N PHE A 360 -0.48 -3.16 3.57
CA PHE A 360 -1.68 -2.75 4.31
C PHE A 360 -2.04 -3.74 5.42
N LEU A 361 -1.82 -5.04 5.20
CA LEU A 361 -2.08 -6.08 6.19
C LEU A 361 -1.28 -5.88 7.48
N GLN A 362 -0.09 -5.28 7.44
CA GLN A 362 0.71 -4.96 8.63
C GLN A 362 -0.05 -4.10 9.66
N ARG A 363 -1.05 -3.31 9.22
CA ARG A 363 -1.90 -2.50 10.10
C ARG A 363 -2.75 -3.35 11.04
N ALA A 364 -3.07 -4.58 10.66
CA ALA A 364 -3.91 -5.50 11.42
C ALA A 364 -3.09 -6.54 12.23
N TYR A 365 -1.83 -6.25 12.55
CA TYR A 365 -0.95 -7.22 13.22
C TYR A 365 -1.51 -7.74 14.55
N ASP A 366 -2.09 -6.88 15.39
CA ASP A 366 -2.72 -7.30 16.64
C ASP A 366 -3.90 -8.25 16.39
N GLN A 367 -4.77 -7.95 15.43
CA GLN A 367 -5.93 -8.77 15.10
C GLN A 367 -5.51 -10.13 14.50
N LEU A 368 -4.42 -10.16 13.73
CA LEU A 368 -3.83 -11.41 13.24
C LEU A 368 -3.34 -12.29 14.39
N VAL A 369 -2.68 -11.70 15.40
CA VAL A 369 -2.16 -12.42 16.57
C VAL A 369 -3.27 -12.81 17.52
N HIS A 370 -4.02 -11.82 18.00
CA HIS A 370 -4.94 -11.96 19.15
C HIS A 370 -6.30 -12.54 18.73
N ASP A 371 -6.90 -12.04 17.67
CA ASP A 371 -8.25 -12.47 17.30
C ASP A 371 -8.20 -13.76 16.48
N MET A 372 -7.39 -13.81 15.44
CA MET A 372 -7.35 -14.91 14.48
C MET A 372 -6.49 -16.09 14.97
N ALA A 373 -5.18 -15.87 15.19
CA ALA A 373 -4.24 -16.97 15.42
C ALA A 373 -4.34 -17.59 16.81
N LEU A 374 -4.46 -16.78 17.87
CA LEU A 374 -4.64 -17.25 19.25
C LEU A 374 -5.88 -18.16 19.38
N ASN A 375 -6.93 -17.86 18.62
CA ASN A 375 -8.18 -18.60 18.61
C ASN A 375 -8.27 -19.71 17.55
N ASN A 376 -7.19 -19.96 16.80
CA ASN A 376 -7.11 -20.96 15.72
C ASN A 376 -8.25 -20.85 14.70
N GLN A 377 -8.68 -19.63 14.37
CA GLN A 377 -9.79 -19.43 13.46
C GLN A 377 -9.37 -19.70 12.01
N PRO A 378 -10.13 -20.51 11.24
CA PRO A 378 -9.77 -20.91 9.90
C PRO A 378 -10.04 -19.80 8.87
N VAL A 379 -9.31 -18.71 8.98
CA VAL A 379 -9.29 -17.60 8.05
C VAL A 379 -8.19 -17.85 7.01
N VAL A 380 -8.51 -17.66 5.74
CA VAL A 380 -7.51 -17.67 4.67
C VAL A 380 -7.10 -16.23 4.36
N LEU A 381 -5.79 -15.97 4.32
CA LEU A 381 -5.23 -14.69 3.91
C LEU A 381 -4.57 -14.88 2.54
N TYR A 382 -5.04 -14.18 1.51
CA TYR A 382 -4.36 -14.06 0.22
C TYR A 382 -3.61 -12.75 0.17
N ILE A 383 -2.26 -12.83 0.16
CA ILE A 383 -1.38 -11.67 0.37
C ILE A 383 -0.65 -11.36 -0.93
N SER A 384 -0.96 -10.22 -1.53
CA SER A 384 -0.27 -9.71 -2.71
C SER A 384 0.86 -8.74 -2.36
N ASN A 385 1.74 -8.50 -3.33
CA ASN A 385 2.84 -7.54 -3.22
C ASN A 385 3.77 -7.74 -2.02
N GLY A 386 3.84 -8.95 -1.47
CA GLY A 386 4.86 -9.36 -0.52
C GLY A 386 6.19 -9.59 -1.23
N THR A 387 6.84 -8.53 -1.71
CA THR A 387 8.03 -8.62 -2.57
C THR A 387 8.95 -7.43 -2.35
N ILE A 388 10.21 -7.58 -2.76
CA ILE A 388 11.13 -6.45 -2.90
C ILE A 388 10.57 -5.53 -3.97
N THR A 389 10.37 -4.25 -3.65
CA THR A 389 9.77 -3.28 -4.56
C THR A 389 10.74 -2.17 -4.92
N SER A 390 10.67 -1.71 -6.18
CA SER A 390 11.35 -0.52 -6.69
C SER A 390 10.53 0.76 -6.54
N GLY A 391 9.32 0.65 -5.97
CA GLY A 391 8.39 1.78 -5.82
C GLY A 391 8.68 2.68 -4.62
N SER A 392 7.65 3.39 -4.19
CA SER A 392 7.75 4.31 -3.06
C SER A 392 8.09 3.61 -1.75
N LYS A 393 8.90 4.25 -0.93
CA LYS A 393 9.21 3.82 0.45
C LYS A 393 7.97 3.67 1.35
N THR A 394 6.85 4.25 0.98
CA THR A 394 5.60 4.19 1.73
C THR A 394 4.78 2.91 1.46
N HIS A 395 5.12 2.14 0.43
CA HIS A 395 4.38 0.94 0.00
C HIS A 395 5.32 -0.26 -0.17
N GLN A 396 6.08 -0.58 0.87
CA GLN A 396 7.02 -1.71 0.84
C GLN A 396 6.37 -2.95 1.44
N GLY A 397 6.28 -4.01 0.64
CA GLY A 397 5.61 -5.26 1.01
C GLY A 397 6.54 -6.33 1.57
N GLY A 398 7.86 -6.20 1.43
CA GLY A 398 8.85 -7.23 1.79
C GLY A 398 9.00 -7.52 3.28
N PHE A 399 8.23 -6.85 4.14
CA PHE A 399 8.20 -7.10 5.59
C PHE A 399 7.26 -8.25 6.00
N ASP A 400 6.48 -8.81 5.08
CA ASP A 400 5.44 -9.80 5.36
C ASP A 400 5.97 -11.08 6.00
N ILE A 401 7.06 -11.64 5.48
CA ILE A 401 7.67 -12.84 6.06
C ILE A 401 8.07 -12.61 7.52
N PRO A 402 8.84 -11.54 7.87
CA PRO A 402 9.18 -11.24 9.26
C PRO A 402 7.99 -11.14 10.21
N TYR A 403 6.92 -10.41 9.86
CA TYR A 403 5.83 -10.21 10.82
C TYR A 403 4.85 -11.38 10.88
N LEU A 404 4.54 -12.04 9.75
CA LEU A 404 3.60 -13.18 9.75
C LEU A 404 4.24 -14.47 10.26
N SER A 405 5.49 -14.73 9.90
CA SER A 405 6.13 -16.00 10.24
C SER A 405 6.52 -16.13 11.72
N ASN A 406 6.31 -15.08 12.51
CA ASN A 406 6.47 -15.10 13.97
C ASN A 406 5.16 -15.32 14.73
N ILE A 407 4.01 -15.34 14.03
CA ILE A 407 2.71 -15.57 14.67
C ILE A 407 2.49 -17.07 14.83
N PRO A 408 2.31 -17.58 16.07
CA PRO A 408 1.98 -18.98 16.28
C PRO A 408 0.68 -19.38 15.58
N ASN A 409 0.56 -20.64 15.22
CA ASN A 409 -0.63 -21.25 14.59
C ASN A 409 -0.95 -20.79 13.16
N VAL A 410 -0.23 -19.81 12.61
CA VAL A 410 -0.37 -19.39 11.22
C VAL A 410 0.55 -20.23 10.35
N GLU A 411 0.01 -20.94 9.34
CA GLU A 411 0.80 -21.51 8.29
C GLU A 411 0.90 -20.51 7.12
N TYR A 412 2.12 -20.09 6.77
CA TYR A 412 2.37 -19.12 5.70
C TYR A 412 2.98 -19.79 4.49
N LEU A 413 2.13 -20.17 3.53
CA LEU A 413 2.49 -20.87 2.31
C LEU A 413 3.01 -19.90 1.23
N ALA A 414 4.03 -20.31 0.51
CA ALA A 414 4.69 -19.52 -0.53
C ALA A 414 4.82 -20.34 -1.83
N PRO A 415 3.80 -20.30 -2.72
CA PRO A 415 3.81 -21.03 -3.97
C PRO A 415 4.87 -20.49 -4.94
N THR A 416 5.40 -21.37 -5.78
CA THR A 416 6.39 -21.04 -6.83
C THR A 416 5.76 -20.83 -8.21
N ASN A 417 4.54 -21.36 -8.42
CA ASN A 417 3.85 -21.35 -9.70
C ASN A 417 2.32 -21.31 -9.52
N ALA A 418 1.58 -21.21 -10.63
CA ALA A 418 0.13 -21.09 -10.67
C ALA A 418 -0.59 -22.29 -10.07
N GLU A 419 -0.17 -23.49 -10.43
CA GLU A 419 -0.82 -24.75 -10.02
C GLU A 419 -0.59 -25.01 -8.53
N GLU A 420 0.57 -24.63 -8.01
CA GLU A 420 0.86 -24.71 -6.58
C GLU A 420 0.03 -23.70 -5.78
N LEU A 421 -0.12 -22.46 -6.28
CA LEU A 421 -1.03 -21.45 -5.70
C LEU A 421 -2.47 -21.99 -5.61
N GLN A 422 -3.00 -22.54 -6.70
CA GLN A 422 -4.35 -23.07 -6.74
C GLN A 422 -4.53 -24.26 -5.78
N ALA A 423 -3.55 -25.18 -5.71
CA ALA A 423 -3.57 -26.29 -4.78
C ALA A 423 -3.54 -25.82 -3.31
N MET A 424 -2.71 -24.84 -2.98
CA MET A 424 -2.64 -24.24 -1.65
C MET A 424 -3.94 -23.55 -1.24
N LEU A 425 -4.57 -22.80 -2.17
CA LEU A 425 -5.86 -22.14 -1.92
C LEU A 425 -6.98 -23.16 -1.70
N LYS A 426 -7.06 -24.20 -2.53
CA LYS A 426 -8.07 -25.27 -2.37
C LYS A 426 -7.91 -25.96 -1.02
N TRP A 427 -6.70 -26.29 -0.62
CA TRP A 427 -6.42 -26.88 0.67
C TRP A 427 -6.74 -25.93 1.84
N ALA A 428 -6.33 -24.66 1.75
CA ALA A 428 -6.54 -23.67 2.79
C ALA A 428 -8.03 -23.40 3.09
N LEU A 429 -8.84 -23.29 2.05
CA LEU A 429 -10.29 -23.07 2.18
C LEU A 429 -11.05 -24.25 2.82
N GLN A 430 -10.44 -25.44 2.85
CA GLN A 430 -11.01 -26.63 3.48
C GLN A 430 -10.60 -26.78 4.96
N GLN A 431 -9.68 -25.96 5.47
CA GLN A 431 -9.26 -26.03 6.86
C GLN A 431 -10.36 -25.56 7.80
N THR A 432 -10.43 -26.17 8.99
CA THR A 432 -11.45 -25.91 10.01
C THR A 432 -10.87 -25.56 11.37
N ASP A 433 -9.57 -25.65 11.53
CA ASP A 433 -8.88 -25.63 12.83
C ASP A 433 -7.66 -24.69 12.90
N ARG A 434 -7.35 -23.98 11.80
CA ARG A 434 -6.17 -23.10 11.74
C ARG A 434 -6.29 -22.01 10.68
N PRO A 435 -5.68 -20.83 10.89
CA PRO A 435 -5.50 -19.84 9.85
C PRO A 435 -4.39 -20.25 8.88
N VAL A 436 -4.59 -19.90 7.60
CA VAL A 436 -3.60 -20.13 6.52
C VAL A 436 -3.39 -18.84 5.75
N ALA A 437 -2.14 -18.39 5.65
CA ALA A 437 -1.75 -17.30 4.77
C ALA A 437 -1.09 -17.86 3.50
N ILE A 438 -1.36 -17.25 2.36
CA ILE A 438 -0.79 -17.62 1.06
C ILE A 438 -0.18 -16.39 0.42
N ARG A 439 1.10 -16.46 0.14
CA ARG A 439 1.90 -15.38 -0.44
C ARG A 439 1.85 -15.44 -1.96
N GLN A 440 1.25 -14.45 -2.59
CA GLN A 440 1.30 -14.33 -4.04
C GLN A 440 2.76 -14.16 -4.51
N PRO A 441 3.24 -14.94 -5.51
CA PRO A 441 4.56 -14.70 -6.11
C PRO A 441 4.67 -13.28 -6.72
N GLY A 442 5.81 -12.63 -6.52
CA GLY A 442 6.03 -11.24 -6.95
C GLY A 442 6.35 -11.05 -8.44
N GLN A 443 6.63 -12.13 -9.18
CA GLN A 443 6.93 -12.12 -10.61
C GLN A 443 5.68 -12.37 -11.47
N ALA A 444 5.86 -12.33 -12.80
CA ALA A 444 4.85 -12.77 -13.76
C ALA A 444 4.44 -14.24 -13.49
N VAL A 445 3.24 -14.60 -13.93
CA VAL A 445 2.74 -15.96 -13.75
C VAL A 445 3.67 -16.97 -14.40
N VAL A 446 4.05 -17.96 -13.61
CA VAL A 446 4.82 -19.13 -14.05
C VAL A 446 3.93 -20.35 -13.88
N HIS A 447 3.82 -21.17 -14.91
CA HIS A 447 3.13 -22.45 -14.85
C HIS A 447 4.09 -23.59 -14.52
N GLY A 448 3.60 -24.59 -13.79
CA GLY A 448 4.39 -25.73 -13.35
C GLY A 448 3.52 -26.88 -12.85
N VAL A 449 3.93 -27.50 -11.78
CA VAL A 449 3.19 -28.60 -11.15
C VAL A 449 3.13 -28.36 -9.65
N ALA A 450 1.97 -28.57 -9.05
CA ALA A 450 1.85 -28.60 -7.60
C ALA A 450 2.58 -29.84 -7.06
N THR A 451 3.54 -29.62 -6.20
CA THR A 451 4.40 -30.69 -5.65
C THR A 451 3.69 -31.52 -4.58
N GLN A 452 2.66 -30.96 -3.96
CA GLN A 452 1.73 -31.64 -3.05
C GLN A 452 0.35 -30.99 -3.09
N THR A 453 -0.67 -31.67 -2.55
CA THR A 453 -2.05 -31.18 -2.46
C THR A 453 -2.59 -31.13 -1.03
N ASP A 454 -1.88 -31.74 -0.09
CA ASP A 454 -2.14 -31.67 1.36
C ASP A 454 -0.95 -31.00 2.04
N TYR A 455 -1.20 -29.84 2.65
CA TYR A 455 -0.20 -29.02 3.33
C TYR A 455 -0.30 -29.12 4.86
N SER A 456 -1.00 -30.12 5.39
CA SER A 456 -1.04 -30.42 6.83
C SER A 456 0.34 -30.77 7.41
N LYS A 457 1.22 -31.28 6.54
CA LYS A 457 2.63 -31.50 6.80
C LYS A 457 3.45 -30.98 5.64
N ILE A 458 4.25 -29.97 5.92
CA ILE A 458 5.17 -29.42 4.92
C ILE A 458 6.29 -30.42 4.66
N LYS A 459 6.44 -30.79 3.38
CA LYS A 459 7.57 -31.57 2.87
C LYS A 459 8.22 -30.80 1.75
N TYR A 460 9.50 -30.51 1.89
CA TYR A 460 10.24 -29.79 0.87
C TYR A 460 10.30 -30.59 -0.44
N ALA A 461 10.05 -29.93 -1.55
CA ALA A 461 10.28 -30.53 -2.86
C ALA A 461 11.76 -30.40 -3.23
N VAL A 462 12.40 -31.54 -3.46
CA VAL A 462 13.87 -31.62 -3.61
C VAL A 462 14.23 -32.08 -5.00
N ASP A 463 14.96 -31.26 -5.75
CA ASP A 463 15.72 -31.64 -6.94
C ASP A 463 17.16 -31.93 -6.51
N ALA A 464 17.47 -33.21 -6.31
CA ALA A 464 18.70 -33.68 -5.64
C ALA A 464 19.96 -33.37 -6.41
N GLY A 465 20.99 -33.00 -5.68
CA GLY A 465 22.36 -32.75 -6.10
C GLY A 465 23.35 -32.96 -4.95
N GLU A 466 24.48 -32.26 -4.96
CA GLU A 466 25.53 -32.37 -3.96
C GLU A 466 26.22 -31.06 -3.62
N LYS A 467 26.98 -31.04 -2.52
CA LYS A 467 27.87 -29.95 -2.04
C LYS A 467 27.17 -28.68 -1.61
N VAL A 468 26.25 -28.16 -2.42
CA VAL A 468 25.52 -26.92 -2.17
C VAL A 468 24.03 -27.21 -2.24
N ALA A 469 23.28 -26.77 -1.24
CA ALA A 469 21.81 -26.77 -1.27
C ALA A 469 21.30 -25.34 -1.42
N ILE A 470 20.48 -25.11 -2.44
CA ILE A 470 19.80 -23.83 -2.75
C ILE A 470 18.35 -23.97 -2.30
N LEU A 471 17.97 -23.28 -1.25
CA LEU A 471 16.60 -23.25 -0.73
C LEU A 471 15.96 -21.96 -1.22
N ALA A 472 15.03 -22.05 -2.17
CA ALA A 472 14.45 -20.88 -2.83
C ALA A 472 12.94 -20.80 -2.55
N LEU A 473 12.55 -19.80 -1.75
CA LEU A 473 11.18 -19.63 -1.25
C LEU A 473 10.30 -18.90 -2.28
N GLY A 474 9.16 -19.51 -2.61
CA GLY A 474 8.10 -18.89 -3.42
C GLY A 474 8.61 -18.34 -4.74
N GLY A 475 8.34 -17.06 -5.00
CA GLY A 475 8.73 -16.39 -6.24
C GLY A 475 10.21 -16.43 -6.60
N PHE A 476 11.11 -16.65 -5.62
CA PHE A 476 12.55 -16.77 -5.91
C PHE A 476 12.99 -18.18 -6.35
N TYR A 477 12.06 -19.11 -6.53
CA TYR A 477 12.41 -20.45 -7.04
C TYR A 477 13.04 -20.40 -8.43
N GLU A 478 12.57 -19.53 -9.31
CA GLU A 478 13.16 -19.35 -10.65
C GLU A 478 14.59 -18.77 -10.58
N LEU A 479 14.86 -17.86 -9.65
CA LEU A 479 16.22 -17.40 -9.37
C LEU A 479 17.09 -18.57 -8.88
N GLY A 480 16.56 -19.42 -8.00
CA GLY A 480 17.23 -20.64 -7.54
C GLY A 480 17.58 -21.60 -8.67
N ARG A 481 16.67 -21.80 -9.64
CA ARG A 481 16.94 -22.61 -10.85
C ARG A 481 18.06 -22.03 -11.71
N ALA A 482 18.06 -20.72 -11.91
CA ALA A 482 19.11 -20.04 -12.68
C ALA A 482 20.48 -20.21 -11.99
N VAL A 483 20.52 -20.06 -10.66
CA VAL A 483 21.74 -20.29 -9.86
C VAL A 483 22.20 -21.76 -9.96
N GLN A 484 21.27 -22.73 -9.84
CA GLN A 484 21.59 -24.16 -9.99
C GLN A 484 22.23 -24.46 -11.35
N THR A 485 21.65 -23.96 -12.43
CA THR A 485 22.14 -24.14 -13.78
C THR A 485 23.54 -23.55 -13.91
N LEU A 486 23.75 -22.29 -13.49
CA LEU A 486 25.03 -21.61 -13.62
C LEU A 486 26.14 -22.26 -12.78
N LEU A 487 25.84 -22.75 -11.57
CA LEU A 487 26.76 -23.49 -10.73
C LEU A 487 27.14 -24.83 -11.38
N THR A 488 26.19 -25.54 -11.98
CA THR A 488 26.45 -26.81 -12.68
C THR A 488 27.42 -26.60 -13.83
N ASP A 489 27.21 -25.54 -14.62
CA ASP A 489 28.06 -25.23 -15.78
C ASP A 489 29.46 -24.77 -15.37
N GLN A 490 29.59 -24.00 -14.29
CA GLN A 490 30.87 -23.41 -13.89
C GLN A 490 31.72 -24.33 -12.98
N LEU A 491 31.08 -25.10 -12.10
CA LEU A 491 31.78 -25.89 -11.07
C LEU A 491 31.74 -27.40 -11.34
N GLY A 492 31.00 -27.87 -12.37
CA GLY A 492 30.97 -29.25 -12.81
C GLY A 492 30.27 -30.23 -11.86
N PHE A 493 29.42 -29.73 -10.94
CA PHE A 493 28.54 -30.55 -10.11
C PHE A 493 27.13 -29.92 -10.05
N LYS A 494 26.11 -30.77 -9.91
CA LYS A 494 24.73 -30.29 -9.76
C LYS A 494 24.44 -29.97 -8.28
N PRO A 495 24.16 -28.72 -7.89
CA PRO A 495 23.70 -28.41 -6.55
C PRO A 495 22.26 -28.91 -6.35
N THR A 496 21.89 -29.20 -5.11
CA THR A 496 20.48 -29.48 -4.75
C THR A 496 19.67 -28.19 -4.81
N LEU A 497 18.49 -28.22 -5.47
CA LEU A 497 17.51 -27.14 -5.44
C LEU A 497 16.28 -27.59 -4.64
N ILE A 498 15.79 -26.74 -3.75
CA ILE A 498 14.69 -27.05 -2.84
C ILE A 498 13.62 -25.96 -2.93
N ASN A 499 12.36 -26.39 -3.12
CA ASN A 499 11.19 -25.56 -2.86
C ASN A 499 10.68 -25.83 -1.44
N PRO A 500 10.79 -24.86 -0.52
CA PRO A 500 10.38 -25.02 0.89
C PRO A 500 8.86 -25.00 1.12
N LEU A 501 8.06 -24.45 0.20
CA LEU A 501 6.61 -24.33 0.27
C LEU A 501 6.06 -23.43 1.38
N SER A 502 6.77 -23.24 2.49
CA SER A 502 6.33 -22.52 3.69
C SER A 502 7.41 -21.55 4.19
N ALA A 503 6.98 -20.36 4.59
CA ALA A 503 7.79 -19.35 5.27
C ALA A 503 7.77 -19.53 6.81
N THR A 504 6.90 -20.39 7.34
CA THR A 504 6.75 -20.65 8.79
C THR A 504 7.38 -21.97 9.21
N THR A 505 7.02 -23.05 8.54
CA THR A 505 7.40 -24.43 8.93
C THR A 505 8.68 -24.88 8.23
N LEU A 506 9.64 -25.41 8.99
CA LEU A 506 10.84 -26.05 8.46
C LEU A 506 10.65 -27.58 8.35
N ASP A 507 10.98 -28.16 7.21
CA ASP A 507 11.15 -29.61 7.07
C ASP A 507 12.52 -30.02 7.62
N GLU A 508 12.60 -30.18 8.96
CA GLU A 508 13.82 -30.51 9.67
C GLU A 508 14.43 -31.85 9.24
N ALA A 509 13.59 -32.78 8.77
CA ALA A 509 14.08 -34.09 8.27
C ALA A 509 14.89 -33.88 6.98
N THR A 510 14.38 -33.13 6.02
CA THR A 510 15.12 -32.79 4.79
C THR A 510 16.35 -31.96 5.11
N LEU A 511 16.25 -30.92 5.96
CA LEU A 511 17.42 -30.12 6.36
C LEU A 511 18.50 -30.95 7.05
N THR A 512 18.12 -31.90 7.89
CA THR A 512 19.09 -32.83 8.54
C THR A 512 19.78 -33.73 7.52
N ALA A 513 19.04 -34.26 6.55
CA ALA A 513 19.58 -35.14 5.52
C ALA A 513 20.63 -34.44 4.63
N LEU A 514 20.47 -33.12 4.38
CA LEU A 514 21.46 -32.34 3.62
C LEU A 514 22.86 -32.38 4.23
N ARG A 515 23.01 -32.56 5.54
CA ARG A 515 24.32 -32.63 6.23
C ARG A 515 25.18 -33.77 5.78
N THR A 516 24.65 -34.77 5.08
CA THR A 516 25.39 -35.96 4.65
C THR A 516 26.35 -35.66 3.49
N ASN A 517 25.94 -34.82 2.54
CA ASN A 517 26.68 -34.56 1.31
C ASN A 517 26.73 -33.08 0.88
N HIS A 518 26.30 -32.16 1.77
CA HIS A 518 26.38 -30.73 1.55
C HIS A 518 27.21 -30.05 2.63
N THR A 519 27.92 -29.00 2.25
CA THR A 519 28.71 -28.15 3.17
C THR A 519 28.24 -26.71 3.19
N VAL A 520 27.47 -26.31 2.18
CA VAL A 520 26.92 -24.95 2.03
C VAL A 520 25.43 -25.03 1.79
N VAL A 521 24.68 -24.21 2.50
CA VAL A 521 23.27 -23.93 2.27
C VAL A 521 23.10 -22.44 1.94
N VAL A 522 22.38 -22.13 0.88
CA VAL A 522 21.97 -20.77 0.58
C VAL A 522 20.45 -20.69 0.60
N THR A 523 19.91 -19.59 1.14
CA THR A 523 18.47 -19.31 1.13
C THR A 523 18.19 -18.10 0.27
N LEU A 524 17.16 -18.18 -0.54
CA LEU A 524 16.68 -17.10 -1.39
C LEU A 524 15.23 -16.78 -0.97
N GLU A 525 14.99 -15.55 -0.52
CA GLU A 525 13.65 -15.06 -0.15
C GLU A 525 13.38 -13.68 -0.73
N ASP A 526 12.19 -13.50 -1.30
CA ASP A 526 11.75 -12.23 -1.91
C ASP A 526 11.19 -11.28 -0.84
N GLY A 527 12.01 -10.95 0.16
CA GLY A 527 11.64 -10.13 1.30
C GLY A 527 12.87 -9.73 2.11
N GLU A 528 12.63 -9.14 3.27
CA GLU A 528 13.67 -8.75 4.23
C GLU A 528 14.39 -9.98 4.79
N VAL A 529 15.73 -9.98 4.75
CA VAL A 529 16.55 -11.03 5.39
C VAL A 529 16.45 -10.97 6.91
N ASN A 530 16.38 -9.75 7.46
CA ASN A 530 16.31 -9.56 8.91
C ASN A 530 14.94 -9.99 9.48
N GLY A 531 14.94 -11.02 10.30
CA GLY A 531 13.72 -11.66 10.80
C GLY A 531 13.03 -12.56 9.77
N GLY A 532 13.61 -12.71 8.59
CA GLY A 532 13.10 -13.50 7.49
C GLY A 532 13.23 -15.01 7.69
N TRP A 533 12.74 -15.76 6.72
CA TRP A 533 12.75 -17.22 6.73
C TRP A 533 14.18 -17.80 6.68
N GLY A 534 15.07 -17.19 5.90
CA GLY A 534 16.47 -17.64 5.82
C GLY A 534 17.19 -17.62 7.16
N GLN A 535 16.87 -16.70 8.06
CA GLN A 535 17.42 -16.67 9.41
C GLN A 535 16.96 -17.87 10.27
N LYS A 536 15.75 -18.39 10.06
CA LYS A 536 15.29 -19.62 10.73
C LYS A 536 16.10 -20.82 10.27
N VAL A 537 16.41 -20.92 8.96
CA VAL A 537 17.28 -21.95 8.40
C VAL A 537 18.70 -21.82 8.96
N ALA A 538 19.25 -20.61 9.02
CA ALA A 538 20.57 -20.38 9.63
C ALA A 538 20.60 -20.76 11.12
N SER A 539 19.55 -20.46 11.87
CA SER A 539 19.41 -20.87 13.27
C SER A 539 19.37 -22.38 13.44
N PHE A 540 18.66 -23.09 12.55
CA PHE A 540 18.64 -24.58 12.55
C PHE A 540 20.04 -25.17 12.38
N TYR A 541 20.86 -24.61 11.48
CA TYR A 541 22.21 -25.09 11.24
C TYR A 541 23.27 -24.51 12.21
N GLY A 542 22.93 -23.51 13.02
CA GLY A 542 23.87 -22.83 13.93
C GLY A 542 24.73 -23.77 14.81
N PRO A 543 24.18 -24.88 15.36
CA PRO A 543 24.99 -25.86 16.14
C PRO A 543 25.84 -26.82 15.28
N THR A 544 25.89 -26.64 13.96
CA THR A 544 26.53 -27.58 13.03
C THR A 544 27.69 -26.94 12.29
N SER A 545 28.41 -27.72 11.46
CA SER A 545 29.47 -27.25 10.57
C SER A 545 28.93 -26.72 9.22
N MET A 546 27.61 -26.72 9.00
CA MET A 546 26.99 -26.22 7.78
C MET A 546 27.17 -24.72 7.65
N ARG A 547 27.70 -24.25 6.54
CA ARG A 547 27.80 -22.83 6.23
C ARG A 547 26.51 -22.35 5.58
N VAL A 548 25.89 -21.32 6.13
CA VAL A 548 24.63 -20.78 5.63
C VAL A 548 24.82 -19.35 5.19
N LYS A 549 24.33 -19.02 3.98
CA LYS A 549 24.24 -17.64 3.48
C LYS A 549 22.83 -17.33 3.03
N ASN A 550 22.27 -16.24 3.56
CA ASN A 550 20.91 -15.79 3.25
C ASN A 550 20.95 -14.64 2.23
N TYR A 551 20.05 -14.68 1.27
CA TYR A 551 19.84 -13.66 0.25
C TYR A 551 18.39 -13.15 0.30
N GLY A 552 18.22 -11.83 0.26
CA GLY A 552 16.98 -11.09 0.28
C GLY A 552 17.27 -9.60 0.40
N ALA A 553 16.26 -8.80 0.72
CA ALA A 553 16.43 -7.36 0.91
C ALA A 553 17.22 -7.03 2.18
N ALA A 554 18.01 -5.97 2.13
CA ALA A 554 18.62 -5.38 3.30
C ALA A 554 17.60 -4.60 4.12
N ARG A 555 17.89 -4.38 5.41
CA ARG A 555 17.06 -3.60 6.34
C ARG A 555 17.13 -2.10 6.00
N GLU A 556 16.40 -1.67 5.01
CA GLU A 556 16.31 -0.26 4.60
C GLU A 556 14.94 0.07 4.00
N PHE A 557 14.62 1.37 3.94
CA PHE A 557 13.49 1.87 3.17
C PHE A 557 13.97 2.34 1.79
N ASN A 558 13.64 1.60 0.75
CA ASN A 558 13.90 2.01 -0.63
C ASN A 558 12.87 3.05 -1.10
N ASP A 559 13.30 4.04 -1.86
CA ASP A 559 12.42 5.06 -2.41
C ASP A 559 12.72 5.26 -3.89
N SER A 560 11.89 4.66 -4.74
CA SER A 560 12.00 4.74 -6.20
C SER A 560 13.39 4.33 -6.75
N VAL A 561 13.97 3.28 -6.14
CA VAL A 561 15.25 2.71 -6.62
C VAL A 561 14.98 1.68 -7.71
N PRO A 562 15.63 1.76 -8.88
CA PRO A 562 15.44 0.78 -9.95
C PRO A 562 15.71 -0.66 -9.50
N MET A 563 14.86 -1.61 -9.90
CA MET A 563 14.98 -3.02 -9.51
C MET A 563 16.33 -3.63 -9.90
N VAL A 564 16.91 -3.20 -11.02
CA VAL A 564 18.25 -3.65 -11.45
C VAL A 564 19.32 -3.26 -10.43
N GLU A 565 19.25 -2.04 -9.88
CA GLU A 565 20.16 -1.56 -8.85
C GLU A 565 19.95 -2.31 -7.52
N LEU A 566 18.69 -2.53 -7.10
CA LEU A 566 18.39 -3.32 -5.90
C LEU A 566 18.91 -4.75 -6.00
N LYS A 567 18.73 -5.40 -7.15
CA LYS A 567 19.28 -6.76 -7.39
C LYS A 567 20.81 -6.80 -7.30
N GLN A 568 21.50 -5.78 -7.79
CA GLN A 568 22.95 -5.66 -7.64
C GLN A 568 23.35 -5.42 -6.18
N ARG A 569 22.68 -4.47 -5.52
CA ARG A 569 22.93 -4.08 -4.12
C ARG A 569 22.76 -5.25 -3.15
N TYR A 570 21.75 -6.08 -3.37
CA TYR A 570 21.41 -7.22 -2.50
C TYR A 570 22.01 -8.55 -2.97
N HIS A 571 22.86 -8.55 -4.00
CA HIS A 571 23.42 -9.77 -4.61
C HIS A 571 22.35 -10.76 -5.10
N LEU A 572 21.27 -10.26 -5.71
CA LEU A 572 20.12 -11.06 -6.18
C LEU A 572 20.19 -11.35 -7.68
N THR A 573 21.38 -11.53 -8.23
CA THR A 573 21.56 -12.07 -9.59
C THR A 573 22.27 -13.41 -9.56
N PRO A 574 22.02 -14.32 -10.52
CA PRO A 574 22.65 -15.63 -10.54
C PRO A 574 24.18 -15.55 -10.47
N GLU A 575 24.80 -14.61 -11.17
CA GLU A 575 26.26 -14.44 -11.24
C GLU A 575 26.86 -14.04 -9.89
N LEU A 576 26.23 -13.11 -9.19
CA LEU A 576 26.70 -12.66 -7.88
C LEU A 576 26.57 -13.77 -6.83
N ILE A 577 25.42 -14.47 -6.83
CA ILE A 577 25.19 -15.60 -5.92
C ILE A 577 26.21 -16.71 -6.17
N VAL A 578 26.46 -17.06 -7.43
CA VAL A 578 27.44 -18.10 -7.82
C VAL A 578 28.86 -17.73 -7.40
N ASN A 579 29.28 -16.47 -7.59
CA ASN A 579 30.59 -15.99 -7.14
C ASN A 579 30.74 -16.08 -5.61
N ASP A 580 29.69 -15.70 -4.87
CA ASP A 580 29.69 -15.84 -3.43
C ASP A 580 29.79 -17.30 -2.97
N ILE A 581 29.04 -18.22 -3.62
CA ILE A 581 29.08 -19.66 -3.33
C ILE A 581 30.45 -20.23 -3.65
N ALA A 582 31.05 -19.86 -4.79
CA ALA A 582 32.39 -20.32 -5.18
C ALA A 582 33.45 -19.88 -4.16
N THR A 583 33.29 -18.72 -3.53
CA THR A 583 34.14 -18.26 -2.44
C THR A 583 33.92 -19.11 -1.19
N LEU A 584 32.68 -19.33 -0.79
CA LEU A 584 32.32 -20.16 0.37
C LEU A 584 32.82 -21.61 0.23
N LEU A 585 32.94 -22.15 -0.97
CA LEU A 585 33.46 -23.53 -1.19
C LEU A 585 34.96 -23.64 -1.06
N LYS A 586 35.73 -22.53 -1.14
CA LYS A 586 37.19 -22.51 -1.00
C LYS A 586 37.67 -22.40 0.45
N ASP A 587 36.89 -21.72 1.26
CA ASP A 587 37.11 -21.54 2.71
C ASP A 587 36.71 -22.80 3.49
#